data_2017804975bf9959512a120c376bd4bd
#
_entry.id   2017804975bf9959512a120c376bd4bd
#
_cell.length_a   1.000
_cell.length_b   1.000
_cell.length_c   1.000
_cell.angle_alpha   90.00
_cell.angle_beta   90.00
_cell.angle_gamma   90.00
#
_symmetry.space_group_name_H-M   'P 1'
#
loop_
_entity.id
_entity.type
_entity.pdbx_description
1 polymer ?
#
loop_
_entity_poly.entity_id
_entity_poly.type
_entity_poly.pdbx_seq_one_letter_code
_entity_poly.pdbx_strand_id
1 'polypeptide(L)'
;MSNPESFVGIDVAKGWLDVAWLTGETLRIDHAEKAIAGLVERLRSQPPALVVMEATGGLETGVASALAAAGLAVAVVNPRQVRDYAKACGRLAKTDRIDALILAAFAAAIRPQVRELPDEHTRALGDLLARRRQLVEMRVQEKLRLQRASNVQRASLREHIVWLDERIGRLDIDLTHALRSSPAWRDKDDLLKPIPGVGSLTRATMLALLPELGTLSRRQIAALVGVAPFNRDSGQHQGGRVSWGGRAQVRRTLYMAAVAAMRCNPVIRSFYQHLRSQGKPAKVALTACMRKLLVTMNAMLKHHSAWSNRLDTQHSC
;
A
#
# COMPACT_ATOMS: atom_id res chain seq x y z
N MET A 1 10.96 -31.82 25.02
CA MET A 1 10.08 -30.69 25.35
C MET A 1 10.33 -29.61 24.31
N SER A 2 9.38 -29.30 23.43
CA SER A 2 9.51 -28.23 22.45
C SER A 2 9.67 -26.91 23.21
N ASN A 3 10.75 -26.18 22.92
CA ASN A 3 10.97 -24.85 23.45
C ASN A 3 9.76 -23.99 23.07
N PRO A 4 9.12 -23.25 23.97
CA PRO A 4 7.95 -22.45 23.63
C PRO A 4 8.34 -21.45 22.53
N GLU A 5 7.52 -21.38 21.46
CA GLU A 5 7.75 -20.43 20.36
C GLU A 5 7.86 -19.00 20.91
N SER A 6 8.98 -18.35 20.65
CA SER A 6 9.24 -16.97 21.04
C SER A 6 8.71 -16.01 19.98
N PHE A 7 8.03 -14.93 20.39
CA PHE A 7 7.53 -13.86 19.53
C PHE A 7 8.06 -12.52 20.01
N VAL A 8 8.48 -11.68 19.08
CA VAL A 8 9.09 -10.38 19.37
C VAL A 8 8.31 -9.27 18.67
N GLY A 9 8.02 -8.20 19.41
CA GLY A 9 7.48 -6.95 18.88
C GLY A 9 8.52 -5.85 18.95
N ILE A 10 8.64 -5.05 17.89
CA ILE A 10 9.55 -3.89 17.84
C ILE A 10 8.74 -2.66 17.46
N ASP A 11 8.65 -1.70 18.37
CA ASP A 11 8.18 -0.36 18.06
C ASP A 11 9.36 0.53 17.66
N VAL A 12 9.23 1.20 16.51
CA VAL A 12 10.33 1.94 15.86
C VAL A 12 10.08 3.42 15.94
N ALA A 13 10.89 4.13 16.74
CA ALA A 13 10.95 5.57 16.81
C ALA A 13 12.18 6.13 16.06
N LYS A 14 12.23 7.45 15.86
CA LYS A 14 13.35 8.11 15.17
C LYS A 14 14.68 7.94 15.90
N GLY A 15 14.66 7.96 17.24
CA GLY A 15 15.88 7.94 18.07
C GLY A 15 16.14 6.59 18.74
N TRP A 16 15.14 5.74 18.88
CA TRP A 16 15.25 4.47 19.61
C TRP A 16 14.32 3.39 19.07
N LEU A 17 14.57 2.16 19.47
CA LEU A 17 13.73 0.99 19.24
C LEU A 17 13.30 0.44 20.60
N ASP A 18 12.01 0.21 20.79
CA ASP A 18 11.47 -0.54 21.90
C ASP A 18 11.21 -1.98 21.45
N VAL A 19 11.93 -2.91 22.01
CA VAL A 19 11.85 -4.34 21.74
C VAL A 19 11.16 -5.04 22.89
N ALA A 20 10.19 -5.89 22.63
CA ALA A 20 9.52 -6.65 23.65
C ALA A 20 9.36 -8.10 23.21
N TRP A 21 9.59 -9.03 24.15
CA TRP A 21 9.30 -10.43 24.01
C TRP A 21 7.93 -10.76 24.61
N LEU A 22 7.27 -11.78 24.07
CA LEU A 22 5.97 -12.23 24.59
C LEU A 22 6.05 -12.63 26.07
N THR A 23 7.22 -13.02 26.57
CA THR A 23 7.50 -13.33 27.98
C THR A 23 7.37 -12.14 28.92
N GLY A 24 7.28 -10.91 28.38
CA GLY A 24 7.23 -9.68 29.15
C GLY A 24 8.59 -8.96 29.27
N GLU A 25 9.68 -9.59 28.83
CA GLU A 25 10.98 -8.94 28.76
C GLU A 25 10.91 -7.76 27.78
N THR A 26 11.56 -6.64 28.13
CA THR A 26 11.62 -5.45 27.28
C THR A 26 13.03 -4.88 27.23
N LEU A 27 13.41 -4.33 26.10
CA LEU A 27 14.71 -3.71 25.87
C LEU A 27 14.53 -2.44 25.05
N ARG A 28 15.16 -1.34 25.42
CA ARG A 28 15.27 -0.14 24.62
C ARG A 28 16.71 -0.01 24.12
N ILE A 29 16.88 0.24 22.82
CA ILE A 29 18.16 0.49 22.19
C ILE A 29 18.09 1.73 21.31
N ASP A 30 19.23 2.35 21.04
CA ASP A 30 19.32 3.45 20.10
C ASP A 30 19.01 3.00 18.68
N HIS A 31 18.35 3.84 17.90
CA HIS A 31 18.12 3.60 16.47
C HIS A 31 19.40 3.93 15.69
N ALA A 32 20.46 3.18 15.96
CA ALA A 32 21.78 3.31 15.36
C ALA A 32 22.27 1.96 14.85
N GLU A 33 23.05 1.95 13.77
CA GLU A 33 23.50 0.74 13.07
C GLU A 33 24.18 -0.27 14.01
N LYS A 34 25.07 0.20 14.89
CA LYS A 34 25.75 -0.64 15.88
C LYS A 34 24.79 -1.31 16.87
N ALA A 35 23.78 -0.59 17.34
CA ALA A 35 22.79 -1.12 18.28
C ALA A 35 21.85 -2.14 17.57
N ILE A 36 21.48 -1.86 16.33
CA ILE A 36 20.70 -2.78 15.49
C ILE A 36 21.50 -4.07 15.26
N ALA A 37 22.80 -3.98 14.94
CA ALA A 37 23.65 -5.16 14.77
C ALA A 37 23.71 -6.02 16.05
N GLY A 38 23.82 -5.38 17.22
CA GLY A 38 23.76 -6.08 18.51
C GLY A 38 22.41 -6.79 18.76
N LEU A 39 21.30 -6.14 18.37
CA LEU A 39 19.96 -6.75 18.43
C LEU A 39 19.86 -7.96 17.49
N VAL A 40 20.38 -7.85 16.27
CA VAL A 40 20.41 -8.95 15.30
C VAL A 40 21.14 -10.17 15.87
N GLU A 41 22.34 -9.98 16.43
CA GLU A 41 23.11 -11.09 17.05
C GLU A 41 22.37 -11.71 18.23
N ARG A 42 21.74 -10.91 19.07
CA ARG A 42 20.92 -11.40 20.18
C ARG A 42 19.75 -12.27 19.69
N LEU A 43 19.02 -11.79 18.67
CA LEU A 43 17.88 -12.54 18.12
C LEU A 43 18.32 -13.76 17.32
N ARG A 44 19.52 -13.78 16.74
CA ARG A 44 20.09 -14.96 16.08
C ARG A 44 20.50 -16.05 17.08
N SER A 45 20.99 -15.68 18.27
CA SER A 45 21.35 -16.66 19.31
C SER A 45 20.15 -17.42 19.86
N GLN A 46 18.97 -16.78 19.85
CA GLN A 46 17.70 -17.40 20.26
C GLN A 46 16.60 -16.96 19.26
N PRO A 47 16.53 -17.60 18.08
CA PRO A 47 15.65 -17.13 17.01
C PRO A 47 14.18 -17.17 17.42
N PRO A 48 13.47 -16.04 17.37
CA PRO A 48 12.02 -16.03 17.58
C PRO A 48 11.32 -16.65 16.36
N ALA A 49 10.13 -17.23 16.60
CA ALA A 49 9.27 -17.72 15.54
C ALA A 49 8.84 -16.59 14.59
N LEU A 50 8.68 -15.38 15.12
CA LEU A 50 8.31 -14.21 14.31
C LEU A 50 8.68 -12.92 15.04
N VAL A 51 9.26 -11.96 14.29
CA VAL A 51 9.43 -10.57 14.70
C VAL A 51 8.37 -9.72 13.98
N VAL A 52 7.63 -8.91 14.73
CA VAL A 52 6.61 -8.01 14.16
C VAL A 52 6.93 -6.56 14.51
N MET A 53 6.82 -5.69 13.53
CA MET A 53 6.91 -4.24 13.69
C MET A 53 5.83 -3.52 12.89
N GLU A 54 5.47 -2.30 13.33
CA GLU A 54 4.53 -1.46 12.60
C GLU A 54 5.22 -0.71 11.45
N ALA A 55 4.46 -0.47 10.37
CA ALA A 55 4.88 0.45 9.31
C ALA A 55 4.82 1.89 9.83
N THR A 56 5.97 2.49 10.12
CA THR A 56 6.12 3.85 10.69
C THR A 56 6.60 4.89 9.67
N GLY A 57 6.23 4.69 8.40
CA GLY A 57 6.57 5.64 7.32
C GLY A 57 8.00 5.50 6.79
N GLY A 58 8.63 4.34 6.99
CA GLY A 58 9.95 4.00 6.46
C GLY A 58 11.05 3.88 7.52
N LEU A 59 10.83 4.34 8.75
CA LEU A 59 11.81 4.19 9.84
C LEU A 59 12.08 2.71 10.16
N GLU A 60 11.08 1.86 10.03
CA GLU A 60 11.14 0.41 10.25
C GLU A 60 12.00 -0.32 9.20
N THR A 61 12.22 0.29 8.04
CA THR A 61 12.79 -0.42 6.89
C THR A 61 14.23 -0.91 7.13
N GLY A 62 15.07 -0.08 7.74
CA GLY A 62 16.46 -0.44 8.03
C GLY A 62 16.55 -1.64 8.99
N VAL A 63 15.78 -1.58 10.07
CA VAL A 63 15.71 -2.64 11.08
C VAL A 63 15.16 -3.92 10.49
N ALA A 64 14.04 -3.84 9.76
CA ALA A 64 13.42 -4.99 9.10
C ALA A 64 14.37 -5.66 8.10
N SER A 65 15.09 -4.85 7.29
CA SER A 65 16.07 -5.36 6.33
C SER A 65 17.25 -6.05 7.01
N ALA A 66 17.79 -5.49 8.10
CA ALA A 66 18.90 -6.08 8.85
C ALA A 66 18.51 -7.43 9.47
N LEU A 67 17.32 -7.52 10.08
CA LEU A 67 16.79 -8.75 10.66
C LEU A 67 16.50 -9.82 9.59
N ALA A 68 15.89 -9.43 8.48
CA ALA A 68 15.59 -10.35 7.38
C ALA A 68 16.87 -10.87 6.70
N ALA A 69 17.88 -10.00 6.48
CA ALA A 69 19.18 -10.40 5.97
C ALA A 69 19.92 -11.40 6.87
N ALA A 70 19.65 -11.36 8.17
CA ALA A 70 20.15 -12.32 9.16
C ALA A 70 19.33 -13.65 9.21
N GLY A 71 18.35 -13.83 8.32
CA GLY A 71 17.52 -15.03 8.21
C GLY A 71 16.37 -15.11 9.23
N LEU A 72 16.06 -14.01 9.92
CA LEU A 72 14.96 -13.95 10.87
C LEU A 72 13.63 -13.74 10.15
N ALA A 73 12.56 -14.36 10.62
CA ALA A 73 11.21 -14.16 10.12
C ALA A 73 10.69 -12.80 10.60
N VAL A 74 10.49 -11.86 9.68
CA VAL A 74 10.05 -10.48 9.98
C VAL A 74 8.76 -10.15 9.25
N ALA A 75 7.78 -9.60 9.95
CA ALA A 75 6.55 -9.09 9.36
C ALA A 75 6.34 -7.61 9.72
N VAL A 76 6.30 -6.75 8.71
CA VAL A 76 5.88 -5.36 8.87
C VAL A 76 4.37 -5.28 8.65
N VAL A 77 3.64 -4.80 9.67
CA VAL A 77 2.19 -4.83 9.70
C VAL A 77 1.57 -3.42 9.66
N ASN A 78 0.31 -3.35 9.27
CA ASN A 78 -0.42 -2.09 9.28
C ASN A 78 -0.72 -1.65 10.72
N PRO A 79 -0.36 -0.43 11.13
CA PRO A 79 -0.62 0.13 12.46
C PRO A 79 -2.08 0.01 12.90
N ARG A 80 -3.00 0.09 11.95
CA ARG A 80 -4.42 -0.04 12.23
C ARG A 80 -4.80 -1.43 12.75
N GLN A 81 -4.21 -2.50 12.19
CA GLN A 81 -4.50 -3.87 12.63
C GLN A 81 -4.05 -4.10 14.06
N VAL A 82 -2.86 -3.59 14.41
CA VAL A 82 -2.32 -3.68 15.77
C VAL A 82 -3.18 -2.88 16.75
N ARG A 83 -3.62 -1.68 16.35
CA ARG A 83 -4.50 -0.85 17.16
C ARG A 83 -5.88 -1.47 17.38
N ASP A 84 -6.46 -2.08 16.34
CA ASP A 84 -7.75 -2.76 16.45
C ASP A 84 -7.62 -4.01 17.35
N TYR A 85 -6.52 -4.73 17.27
CA TYR A 85 -6.18 -5.84 18.18
C TYR A 85 -6.00 -5.35 19.62
N ALA A 86 -5.26 -4.27 19.86
CA ALA A 86 -5.08 -3.69 21.19
C ALA A 86 -6.43 -3.32 21.85
N LYS A 87 -7.34 -2.73 21.07
CA LYS A 87 -8.70 -2.42 21.54
C LYS A 87 -9.49 -3.70 21.88
N ALA A 88 -9.40 -4.71 21.02
CA ALA A 88 -10.06 -6.00 21.27
C ALA A 88 -9.57 -6.68 22.56
N CYS A 89 -8.28 -6.47 22.92
CA CYS A 89 -7.68 -6.94 24.15
C CYS A 89 -7.90 -6.02 25.37
N GLY A 90 -8.72 -4.93 25.21
CA GLY A 90 -8.98 -3.97 26.29
C GLY A 90 -7.81 -3.05 26.64
N ARG A 91 -6.74 -3.04 25.83
CA ARG A 91 -5.55 -2.20 26.05
C ARG A 91 -5.71 -0.87 25.34
N LEU A 92 -6.16 0.15 26.07
CA LEU A 92 -6.44 1.50 25.54
C LEU A 92 -5.27 2.49 25.77
N ALA A 93 -4.41 2.22 26.75
CA ALA A 93 -3.26 3.07 27.06
C ALA A 93 -2.20 2.96 25.94
N LYS A 94 -1.61 4.12 25.56
CA LYS A 94 -0.60 4.22 24.54
C LYS A 94 0.71 4.72 25.16
N THR A 95 1.73 3.83 25.20
CA THR A 95 3.13 4.20 25.45
C THR A 95 3.99 3.26 24.58
N ASP A 96 5.15 3.75 24.12
CA ASP A 96 6.04 2.99 23.22
C ASP A 96 6.35 1.58 23.75
N ARG A 97 6.59 1.44 25.03
CA ARG A 97 6.85 0.14 25.68
C ARG A 97 5.63 -0.79 25.68
N ILE A 98 4.42 -0.25 25.83
CA ILE A 98 3.17 -1.01 25.75
C ILE A 98 2.92 -1.40 24.28
N ASP A 99 3.26 -0.52 23.34
CA ASP A 99 3.08 -0.76 21.91
C ASP A 99 3.97 -1.93 21.43
N ALA A 100 5.23 -2.04 21.89
CA ALA A 100 6.10 -3.18 21.60
C ALA A 100 5.56 -4.51 22.18
N LEU A 101 5.04 -4.50 23.41
CA LEU A 101 4.40 -5.69 24.01
C LEU A 101 3.12 -6.10 23.26
N ILE A 102 2.35 -5.14 22.79
CA ILE A 102 1.16 -5.39 21.98
C ILE A 102 1.56 -6.02 20.65
N LEU A 103 2.66 -5.56 20.02
CA LEU A 103 3.20 -6.14 18.79
C LEU A 103 3.64 -7.61 19.00
N ALA A 104 4.30 -7.93 20.12
CA ALA A 104 4.67 -9.30 20.44
C ALA A 104 3.42 -10.21 20.65
N ALA A 105 2.41 -9.70 21.36
CA ALA A 105 1.15 -10.40 21.55
C ALA A 105 0.37 -10.57 20.23
N PHE A 106 0.37 -9.55 19.38
CA PHE A 106 -0.20 -9.59 18.03
C PHE A 106 0.50 -10.64 17.17
N ALA A 107 1.85 -10.71 17.23
CA ALA A 107 2.64 -11.71 16.53
C ALA A 107 2.21 -13.13 16.86
N ALA A 108 2.02 -13.42 18.15
CA ALA A 108 1.61 -14.75 18.65
C ALA A 108 0.17 -15.09 18.25
N ALA A 109 -0.76 -14.15 18.40
CA ALA A 109 -2.19 -14.37 18.18
C ALA A 109 -2.58 -14.44 16.71
N ILE A 110 -2.03 -13.56 15.87
CA ILE A 110 -2.44 -13.36 14.46
C ILE A 110 -1.51 -14.09 13.51
N ARG A 111 -0.22 -14.25 13.87
CA ARG A 111 0.83 -14.86 13.02
C ARG A 111 0.83 -14.27 11.60
N PRO A 112 1.05 -12.95 11.47
CA PRO A 112 1.02 -12.32 10.16
C PRO A 112 2.04 -12.95 9.22
N GLN A 113 1.66 -13.08 7.95
CA GLN A 113 2.52 -13.64 6.92
C GLN A 113 3.80 -12.82 6.75
N VAL A 114 4.95 -13.47 6.80
CA VAL A 114 6.22 -12.90 6.39
C VAL A 114 6.16 -12.60 4.89
N ARG A 115 6.49 -11.37 4.51
CA ARG A 115 6.54 -10.94 3.12
C ARG A 115 7.94 -10.47 2.79
N GLU A 116 8.35 -10.70 1.58
CA GLU A 116 9.59 -10.10 1.09
C GLU A 116 9.56 -8.59 1.26
N LEU A 117 10.63 -8.06 1.83
CA LEU A 117 10.77 -6.61 1.98
C LEU A 117 11.07 -6.01 0.60
N PRO A 118 10.55 -4.80 0.33
CA PRO A 118 10.84 -4.11 -0.91
C PRO A 118 12.36 -3.93 -1.09
N ASP A 119 12.87 -4.28 -2.26
CA ASP A 119 14.25 -3.99 -2.64
C ASP A 119 14.50 -2.48 -2.73
N GLU A 120 15.75 -2.08 -2.91
CA GLU A 120 16.15 -0.67 -2.97
C GLU A 120 15.46 0.07 -4.12
N HIS A 121 15.33 -0.57 -5.28
CA HIS A 121 14.64 0.02 -6.42
C HIS A 121 13.15 0.25 -6.16
N THR A 122 12.48 -0.70 -5.51
CA THR A 122 11.07 -0.58 -5.11
C THR A 122 10.88 0.54 -4.10
N ARG A 123 11.80 0.67 -3.15
CA ARG A 123 11.79 1.77 -2.15
C ARG A 123 11.99 3.11 -2.82
N ALA A 124 13.02 3.27 -3.65
CA ALA A 124 13.29 4.51 -4.38
C ALA A 124 12.09 4.97 -5.22
N LEU A 125 11.43 4.03 -5.90
CA LEU A 125 10.21 4.34 -6.65
C LEU A 125 9.05 4.75 -5.74
N GLY A 126 8.92 4.10 -4.58
CA GLY A 126 7.95 4.48 -3.54
C GLY A 126 8.16 5.91 -3.04
N ASP A 127 9.41 6.31 -2.82
CA ASP A 127 9.80 7.66 -2.39
C ASP A 127 9.50 8.72 -3.46
N LEU A 128 9.80 8.44 -4.73
CA LEU A 128 9.43 9.31 -5.85
C LEU A 128 7.90 9.51 -5.93
N LEU A 129 7.13 8.44 -5.78
CA LEU A 129 5.66 8.50 -5.75
C LEU A 129 5.14 9.29 -4.55
N ALA A 130 5.75 9.12 -3.38
CA ALA A 130 5.40 9.86 -2.17
C ALA A 130 5.70 11.37 -2.35
N ARG A 131 6.89 11.70 -2.89
CA ARG A 131 7.26 13.10 -3.16
C ARG A 131 6.35 13.74 -4.19
N ARG A 132 6.07 13.04 -5.28
CA ARG A 132 5.11 13.51 -6.30
C ARG A 132 3.74 13.83 -5.68
N ARG A 133 3.23 12.95 -4.82
CA ARG A 133 1.96 13.19 -4.12
C ARG A 133 1.99 14.45 -3.29
N GLN A 134 3.05 14.67 -2.50
CA GLN A 134 3.22 15.89 -1.70
C GLN A 134 3.14 17.14 -2.57
N LEU A 135 3.88 17.18 -3.70
CA LEU A 135 3.85 18.34 -4.61
C LEU A 135 2.46 18.55 -5.24
N VAL A 136 1.74 17.48 -5.59
CA VAL A 136 0.36 17.58 -6.08
C VAL A 136 -0.57 18.13 -5.00
N GLU A 137 -0.44 17.69 -3.76
CA GLU A 137 -1.23 18.20 -2.63
C GLU A 137 -0.94 19.70 -2.40
N MET A 138 0.34 20.12 -2.41
CA MET A 138 0.73 21.53 -2.33
C MET A 138 0.11 22.34 -3.47
N ARG A 139 0.21 21.85 -4.70
CA ARG A 139 -0.38 22.53 -5.89
C ARG A 139 -1.90 22.69 -5.75
N VAL A 140 -2.61 21.69 -5.25
CA VAL A 140 -4.05 21.77 -5.01
C VAL A 140 -4.36 22.87 -3.99
N GLN A 141 -3.58 22.96 -2.91
CA GLN A 141 -3.75 24.01 -1.89
C GLN A 141 -3.52 25.40 -2.48
N GLU A 142 -2.45 25.58 -3.29
CA GLU A 142 -2.19 26.87 -3.96
C GLU A 142 -3.30 27.25 -4.95
N LYS A 143 -3.84 26.30 -5.72
CA LYS A 143 -4.97 26.55 -6.60
C LYS A 143 -6.24 26.96 -5.84
N LEU A 144 -6.49 26.38 -4.68
CA LEU A 144 -7.61 26.77 -3.82
C LEU A 144 -7.41 28.18 -3.22
N ARG A 145 -6.18 28.51 -2.79
CA ARG A 145 -5.82 29.85 -2.33
C ARG A 145 -6.00 30.88 -3.43
N LEU A 146 -5.57 30.58 -4.65
CA LEU A 146 -5.68 31.49 -5.81
C LEU A 146 -7.12 31.89 -6.11
N GLN A 147 -8.11 31.02 -5.86
CA GLN A 147 -9.53 31.33 -6.06
C GLN A 147 -10.03 32.46 -5.15
N ARG A 148 -9.43 32.61 -3.96
CA ARG A 148 -9.82 33.59 -2.93
C ARG A 148 -8.81 34.72 -2.75
N ALA A 149 -7.73 34.72 -3.53
CA ALA A 149 -6.61 35.63 -3.37
C ALA A 149 -6.93 37.04 -3.82
N SER A 150 -6.41 38.05 -3.11
CA SER A 150 -6.37 39.45 -3.52
C SER A 150 -5.44 39.63 -4.73
N ASN A 151 -5.55 40.73 -5.45
CA ASN A 151 -4.73 41.01 -6.62
C ASN A 151 -3.22 41.00 -6.29
N VAL A 152 -2.83 41.44 -5.09
CA VAL A 152 -1.42 41.47 -4.63
C VAL A 152 -0.85 40.07 -4.52
N GLN A 153 -1.64 39.09 -4.07
CA GLN A 153 -1.20 37.71 -3.83
C GLN A 153 -1.17 36.85 -5.11
N ARG A 154 -2.00 37.20 -6.11
CA ARG A 154 -2.22 36.37 -7.32
C ARG A 154 -0.95 36.08 -8.10
N ALA A 155 -0.05 37.05 -8.23
CA ALA A 155 1.19 36.90 -8.99
C ALA A 155 2.07 35.80 -8.36
N SER A 156 2.36 35.91 -7.06
CA SER A 156 3.17 34.94 -6.32
C SER A 156 2.56 33.54 -6.30
N LEU A 157 1.25 33.43 -6.11
CA LEU A 157 0.56 32.12 -6.14
C LEU A 157 0.64 31.43 -7.51
N ARG A 158 0.51 32.20 -8.60
CA ARG A 158 0.65 31.66 -9.97
C ARG A 158 2.06 31.17 -10.24
N GLU A 159 3.07 31.95 -9.85
CA GLU A 159 4.48 31.57 -9.98
C GLU A 159 4.78 30.27 -9.23
N HIS A 160 4.32 30.15 -7.98
CA HIS A 160 4.49 28.93 -7.20
C HIS A 160 3.76 27.73 -7.82
N ILE A 161 2.56 27.93 -8.39
CA ILE A 161 1.83 26.86 -9.10
C ILE A 161 2.63 26.39 -10.33
N VAL A 162 3.21 27.30 -11.11
CA VAL A 162 4.05 26.98 -12.28
C VAL A 162 5.26 26.16 -11.84
N TRP A 163 5.97 26.61 -10.81
CA TRP A 163 7.11 25.87 -10.24
C TRP A 163 6.72 24.45 -9.78
N LEU A 164 5.57 24.31 -9.11
CA LEU A 164 5.07 22.99 -8.68
C LEU A 164 4.72 22.09 -9.88
N ASP A 165 4.12 22.65 -10.95
CA ASP A 165 3.80 21.89 -12.16
C ASP A 165 5.08 21.38 -12.86
N GLU A 166 6.13 22.22 -12.95
CA GLU A 166 7.44 21.82 -13.48
C GLU A 166 8.09 20.70 -12.65
N ARG A 167 8.06 20.82 -11.32
CA ARG A 167 8.63 19.81 -10.43
C ARG A 167 7.89 18.47 -10.51
N ILE A 168 6.56 18.50 -10.62
CA ILE A 168 5.75 17.30 -10.83
C ILE A 168 6.11 16.66 -12.18
N GLY A 169 6.27 17.48 -13.25
CA GLY A 169 6.66 16.98 -14.57
C GLY A 169 8.03 16.28 -14.56
N ARG A 170 9.02 16.84 -13.85
CA ARG A 170 10.34 16.20 -13.68
C ARG A 170 10.22 14.84 -12.96
N LEU A 171 9.47 14.78 -11.85
CA LEU A 171 9.23 13.52 -11.16
C LEU A 171 8.49 12.47 -12.01
N ASP A 172 7.64 12.88 -12.94
CA ASP A 172 6.98 11.96 -13.89
C ASP A 172 7.98 11.34 -14.87
N ILE A 173 9.01 12.09 -15.26
CA ILE A 173 10.14 11.59 -16.06
C ILE A 173 10.99 10.62 -15.21
N ASP A 174 11.37 11.02 -14.00
CA ASP A 174 12.19 10.20 -13.10
C ASP A 174 11.50 8.87 -12.77
N LEU A 175 10.19 8.88 -12.53
CA LEU A 175 9.36 7.68 -12.34
C LEU A 175 9.41 6.76 -13.57
N THR A 176 9.36 7.33 -14.76
CA THR A 176 9.42 6.56 -16.01
C THR A 176 10.81 5.93 -16.19
N HIS A 177 11.88 6.65 -15.86
CA HIS A 177 13.25 6.14 -15.89
C HIS A 177 13.45 5.03 -14.86
N ALA A 178 12.99 5.23 -13.62
CA ALA A 178 13.09 4.22 -12.56
C ALA A 178 12.36 2.92 -12.91
N LEU A 179 11.19 2.99 -13.56
CA LEU A 179 10.48 1.81 -14.05
C LEU A 179 11.28 1.04 -15.11
N ARG A 180 12.07 1.74 -15.93
CA ARG A 180 12.82 1.14 -17.03
C ARG A 180 14.24 0.70 -16.66
N SER A 181 14.76 1.10 -15.50
CA SER A 181 16.10 0.76 -15.05
C SER A 181 16.25 -0.72 -14.65
N SER A 182 15.19 -1.35 -14.14
CA SER A 182 15.16 -2.77 -13.79
C SER A 182 14.50 -3.60 -14.90
N PRO A 183 15.16 -4.68 -15.42
CA PRO A 183 14.56 -5.57 -16.41
C PRO A 183 13.23 -6.17 -15.95
N ALA A 184 13.16 -6.68 -14.70
CA ALA A 184 11.95 -7.30 -14.16
C ALA A 184 10.77 -6.33 -14.07
N TRP A 185 11.03 -5.04 -13.86
CA TRP A 185 10.00 -4.02 -13.84
C TRP A 185 9.57 -3.59 -15.23
N ARG A 186 10.52 -3.54 -16.16
CA ARG A 186 10.26 -3.24 -17.57
C ARG A 186 9.29 -4.24 -18.16
N ASP A 187 9.52 -5.53 -17.94
CA ASP A 187 8.65 -6.61 -18.44
C ASP A 187 7.22 -6.47 -17.90
N LYS A 188 7.09 -6.18 -16.60
CA LYS A 188 5.79 -5.93 -15.98
C LYS A 188 5.12 -4.65 -16.51
N ASP A 189 5.87 -3.57 -16.70
CA ASP A 189 5.38 -2.30 -17.25
C ASP A 189 4.89 -2.49 -18.69
N ASP A 190 5.65 -3.20 -19.51
CA ASP A 190 5.32 -3.48 -20.92
C ASP A 190 4.05 -4.34 -21.05
N LEU A 191 3.82 -5.29 -20.14
CA LEU A 191 2.57 -6.05 -20.09
C LEU A 191 1.36 -5.15 -19.75
N LEU A 192 1.51 -4.18 -18.86
CA LEU A 192 0.41 -3.30 -18.42
C LEU A 192 0.20 -2.10 -19.34
N LYS A 193 1.20 -1.68 -20.12
CA LYS A 193 1.18 -0.51 -21.01
C LYS A 193 0.06 -0.51 -22.05
N PRO A 194 -0.33 -1.66 -22.68
CA PRO A 194 -1.39 -1.70 -23.67
C PRO A 194 -2.80 -1.45 -23.10
N ILE A 195 -3.00 -1.44 -21.79
CA ILE A 195 -4.34 -1.27 -21.20
C ILE A 195 -4.80 0.19 -21.35
N PRO A 196 -5.85 0.48 -22.14
CA PRO A 196 -6.33 1.85 -22.31
C PRO A 196 -6.86 2.41 -20.98
N GLY A 197 -6.38 3.62 -20.62
CA GLY A 197 -6.71 4.28 -19.36
C GLY A 197 -5.74 3.98 -18.20
N VAL A 198 -4.77 3.09 -18.38
CA VAL A 198 -3.71 2.79 -17.41
C VAL A 198 -2.41 3.52 -17.81
N GLY A 199 -2.29 4.77 -17.40
CA GLY A 199 -1.12 5.61 -17.69
C GLY A 199 0.14 5.20 -16.89
N SER A 200 1.30 5.82 -17.21
CA SER A 200 2.60 5.54 -16.56
C SER A 200 2.56 5.66 -15.04
N LEU A 201 1.94 6.72 -14.50
CA LEU A 201 1.77 6.89 -13.07
C LEU A 201 0.98 5.74 -12.42
N THR A 202 -0.07 5.26 -13.10
CA THR A 202 -0.86 4.14 -12.57
C THR A 202 -0.02 2.88 -12.53
N ARG A 203 0.72 2.58 -13.59
CA ARG A 203 1.60 1.41 -13.65
C ARG A 203 2.69 1.47 -12.59
N ALA A 204 3.39 2.62 -12.48
CA ALA A 204 4.37 2.85 -11.43
C ALA A 204 3.80 2.63 -10.02
N THR A 205 2.61 3.20 -9.74
CA THR A 205 1.95 3.03 -8.45
C THR A 205 1.57 1.57 -8.18
N MET A 206 1.04 0.85 -9.18
CA MET A 206 0.68 -0.56 -9.04
C MET A 206 1.91 -1.43 -8.77
N LEU A 207 2.99 -1.23 -9.50
CA LEU A 207 4.20 -2.03 -9.36
C LEU A 207 4.93 -1.73 -8.05
N ALA A 208 5.07 -0.46 -7.65
CA ALA A 208 5.79 -0.09 -6.44
C ALA A 208 5.01 -0.37 -5.14
N LEU A 209 3.71 -0.07 -5.13
CA LEU A 209 2.91 -0.09 -3.91
C LEU A 209 2.00 -1.32 -3.79
N LEU A 210 2.05 -2.22 -4.74
CA LEU A 210 1.28 -3.46 -4.75
C LEU A 210 2.15 -4.63 -5.23
N PRO A 211 3.22 -4.98 -4.49
CA PRO A 211 4.14 -6.06 -4.88
C PRO A 211 3.44 -7.41 -5.04
N GLU A 212 2.29 -7.61 -4.41
CA GLU A 212 1.47 -8.81 -4.52
C GLU A 212 0.69 -8.90 -5.85
N LEU A 213 0.80 -7.89 -6.72
CA LEU A 213 0.13 -7.88 -8.03
C LEU A 213 0.72 -8.99 -8.93
N GLY A 214 -0.12 -9.88 -9.39
CA GLY A 214 0.26 -11.06 -10.15
C GLY A 214 0.39 -12.34 -9.32
N THR A 215 0.33 -12.26 -7.98
CA THR A 215 0.46 -13.44 -7.11
C THR A 215 -0.84 -13.84 -6.44
N LEU A 216 -1.64 -12.89 -6.02
CA LEU A 216 -2.87 -13.12 -5.27
C LEU A 216 -4.05 -13.55 -6.15
N SER A 217 -5.05 -14.16 -5.53
CA SER A 217 -6.34 -14.39 -6.16
C SER A 217 -7.10 -13.07 -6.38
N ARG A 218 -8.09 -13.09 -7.28
CA ARG A 218 -8.96 -11.94 -7.59
C ARG A 218 -9.69 -11.37 -6.37
N ARG A 219 -10.03 -12.21 -5.38
CA ARG A 219 -10.70 -11.77 -4.15
C ARG A 219 -9.73 -11.11 -3.20
N GLN A 220 -8.57 -11.72 -3.00
CA GLN A 220 -7.52 -11.22 -2.10
C GLN A 220 -6.97 -9.88 -2.57
N ILE A 221 -6.65 -9.72 -3.86
CA ILE A 221 -6.11 -8.46 -4.38
C ILE A 221 -7.14 -7.33 -4.29
N ALA A 222 -8.43 -7.62 -4.55
CA ALA A 222 -9.50 -6.63 -4.42
C ALA A 222 -9.73 -6.20 -2.95
N ALA A 223 -9.64 -7.13 -2.00
CA ALA A 223 -9.72 -6.85 -0.57
C ALA A 223 -8.51 -6.02 -0.09
N LEU A 224 -7.29 -6.39 -0.52
CA LEU A 224 -6.05 -5.71 -0.17
C LEU A 224 -6.04 -4.24 -0.62
N VAL A 225 -6.60 -3.94 -1.79
CA VAL A 225 -6.73 -2.56 -2.30
C VAL A 225 -7.94 -1.84 -1.72
N GLY A 226 -8.92 -2.55 -1.17
CA GLY A 226 -10.14 -1.98 -0.61
C GLY A 226 -11.18 -1.64 -1.68
N VAL A 227 -11.25 -2.45 -2.75
CA VAL A 227 -12.28 -2.35 -3.81
C VAL A 227 -13.19 -3.59 -3.84
N ALA A 228 -13.04 -4.50 -2.87
CA ALA A 228 -13.99 -5.59 -2.66
C ALA A 228 -15.23 -5.06 -1.94
N PRO A 229 -16.45 -5.45 -2.36
CA PRO A 229 -17.64 -5.16 -1.59
C PRO A 229 -17.69 -6.11 -0.38
N PHE A 230 -17.82 -5.54 0.81
CA PHE A 230 -18.09 -6.29 2.04
C PHE A 230 -19.60 -6.24 2.33
N ASN A 231 -20.18 -7.37 2.68
CA ASN A 231 -21.54 -7.44 3.17
C ASN A 231 -21.64 -6.78 4.54
N ARG A 232 -22.73 -6.12 4.80
CA ARG A 232 -23.12 -5.55 6.10
C ARG A 232 -24.46 -6.14 6.49
N ASP A 233 -24.55 -7.44 6.48
CA ASP A 233 -25.78 -8.14 6.84
C ASP A 233 -25.79 -8.39 8.35
N SER A 234 -26.83 -7.99 9.05
CA SER A 234 -27.05 -8.28 10.47
C SER A 234 -28.49 -8.75 10.68
N GLY A 235 -28.64 -10.02 11.06
CA GLY A 235 -29.95 -10.63 11.23
C GLY A 235 -30.83 -10.55 9.97
N GLN A 236 -32.04 -9.97 10.10
CA GLN A 236 -32.95 -9.78 8.96
C GLN A 236 -32.64 -8.56 8.08
N HIS A 237 -31.65 -7.72 8.49
CA HIS A 237 -31.31 -6.50 7.74
C HIS A 237 -30.19 -6.77 6.74
N GLN A 238 -30.52 -6.75 5.44
CA GLN A 238 -29.55 -6.75 4.37
C GLN A 238 -29.05 -5.32 4.12
N GLY A 239 -27.88 -5.01 4.68
CA GLY A 239 -27.23 -3.72 4.50
C GLY A 239 -26.61 -3.56 3.11
N GLY A 240 -26.50 -2.31 2.65
CA GLY A 240 -25.79 -1.99 1.41
C GLY A 240 -24.31 -2.42 1.48
N ARG A 241 -23.82 -3.05 0.41
CA ARG A 241 -22.40 -3.45 0.30
C ARG A 241 -21.50 -2.23 0.27
N VAL A 242 -20.51 -2.17 1.15
CA VAL A 242 -19.54 -1.06 1.26
C VAL A 242 -18.14 -1.55 0.99
N SER A 243 -17.40 -0.81 0.15
CA SER A 243 -15.96 -1.03 -0.01
C SER A 243 -15.21 -0.20 1.02
N TRP A 244 -14.36 -0.84 1.82
CA TRP A 244 -13.70 -0.21 2.96
C TRP A 244 -12.26 -0.71 3.18
N GLY A 245 -11.41 0.12 3.79
CA GLY A 245 -10.03 -0.24 4.13
C GLY A 245 -9.08 -0.28 2.94
N GLY A 246 -8.05 -1.09 3.02
CA GLY A 246 -7.06 -1.32 1.97
C GLY A 246 -6.09 -0.16 1.72
N ARG A 247 -5.25 -0.31 0.68
CA ARG A 247 -4.18 0.63 0.31
C ARG A 247 -4.75 1.89 -0.34
N ALA A 248 -4.94 2.95 0.44
CA ALA A 248 -5.61 4.18 0.01
C ALA A 248 -4.94 4.86 -1.21
N GLN A 249 -3.60 4.86 -1.29
CA GLN A 249 -2.87 5.47 -2.41
C GLN A 249 -3.11 4.70 -3.71
N VAL A 250 -3.01 3.36 -3.68
CA VAL A 250 -3.33 2.49 -4.81
C VAL A 250 -4.77 2.71 -5.27
N ARG A 251 -5.71 2.76 -4.32
CA ARG A 251 -7.13 2.97 -4.63
C ARG A 251 -7.41 4.34 -5.27
N ARG A 252 -6.76 5.42 -4.81
CA ARG A 252 -6.89 6.77 -5.42
C ARG A 252 -6.39 6.78 -6.86
N THR A 253 -5.23 6.19 -7.12
CA THR A 253 -4.66 6.10 -8.47
C THR A 253 -5.54 5.25 -9.38
N LEU A 254 -6.03 4.12 -8.87
CA LEU A 254 -6.93 3.23 -9.60
C LEU A 254 -8.29 3.89 -9.93
N TYR A 255 -8.79 4.76 -9.05
CA TYR A 255 -9.99 5.55 -9.32
C TYR A 255 -9.80 6.45 -10.54
N MET A 256 -8.70 7.18 -10.62
CA MET A 256 -8.39 8.04 -11.76
C MET A 256 -8.17 7.23 -13.04
N ALA A 257 -7.52 6.06 -12.94
CA ALA A 257 -7.38 5.14 -14.08
C ALA A 257 -8.75 4.65 -14.58
N ALA A 258 -9.68 4.32 -13.68
CA ALA A 258 -11.04 3.92 -14.05
C ALA A 258 -11.82 5.06 -14.72
N VAL A 259 -11.68 6.29 -14.23
CA VAL A 259 -12.28 7.49 -14.86
C VAL A 259 -11.72 7.70 -16.28
N ALA A 260 -10.41 7.56 -16.47
CA ALA A 260 -9.79 7.64 -17.80
C ALA A 260 -10.26 6.48 -18.71
N ALA A 261 -10.26 5.25 -18.18
CA ALA A 261 -10.64 4.06 -18.92
C ALA A 261 -12.11 4.10 -19.40
N MET A 262 -13.03 4.71 -18.66
CA MET A 262 -14.41 4.90 -19.13
C MET A 262 -14.48 5.69 -20.44
N ARG A 263 -13.48 6.54 -20.72
CA ARG A 263 -13.44 7.37 -21.94
C ARG A 263 -12.76 6.65 -23.10
N CYS A 264 -11.68 5.92 -22.83
CA CYS A 264 -10.81 5.36 -23.88
C CYS A 264 -10.79 3.84 -23.96
N ASN A 265 -11.35 3.09 -22.98
CA ASN A 265 -11.36 1.64 -22.96
C ASN A 265 -12.77 1.11 -23.25
N PRO A 266 -13.01 0.46 -24.38
CA PRO A 266 -14.35 -0.03 -24.76
C PRO A 266 -14.93 -1.02 -23.75
N VAL A 267 -14.08 -1.92 -23.19
CA VAL A 267 -14.49 -2.95 -22.23
C VAL A 267 -14.97 -2.32 -20.90
N ILE A 268 -14.23 -1.32 -20.42
CA ILE A 268 -14.58 -0.63 -19.17
C ILE A 268 -15.78 0.29 -19.38
N ARG A 269 -15.85 0.97 -20.53
CA ARG A 269 -16.99 1.83 -20.89
C ARG A 269 -18.30 1.03 -20.93
N SER A 270 -18.31 -0.08 -21.68
CA SER A 270 -19.49 -0.95 -21.79
C SER A 270 -19.91 -1.50 -20.44
N PHE A 271 -18.97 -1.95 -19.61
CA PHE A 271 -19.24 -2.44 -18.26
C PHE A 271 -19.84 -1.35 -17.35
N TYR A 272 -19.28 -0.12 -17.40
CA TYR A 272 -19.83 1.01 -16.66
C TYR A 272 -21.26 1.33 -17.09
N GLN A 273 -21.51 1.44 -18.41
CA GLN A 273 -22.83 1.73 -18.97
C GLN A 273 -23.86 0.67 -18.58
N HIS A 274 -23.49 -0.60 -18.63
CA HIS A 274 -24.32 -1.71 -18.19
C HIS A 274 -24.71 -1.57 -16.71
N LEU A 275 -23.78 -1.28 -15.81
CA LEU A 275 -24.11 -1.06 -14.40
C LEU A 275 -25.00 0.15 -14.18
N ARG A 276 -24.80 1.22 -14.95
CA ARG A 276 -25.64 2.42 -14.87
C ARG A 276 -27.07 2.18 -15.37
N SER A 277 -27.23 1.39 -16.44
CA SER A 277 -28.57 0.99 -16.95
C SER A 277 -29.32 0.11 -15.95
N GLN A 278 -28.61 -0.64 -15.10
CA GLN A 278 -29.19 -1.38 -13.99
C GLN A 278 -29.49 -0.52 -12.73
N GLY A 279 -29.42 0.81 -12.84
CA GLY A 279 -29.73 1.74 -11.76
C GLY A 279 -28.62 1.90 -10.70
N LYS A 280 -27.41 1.33 -10.90
CA LYS A 280 -26.33 1.48 -9.92
C LYS A 280 -25.83 2.94 -9.86
N PRO A 281 -25.61 3.53 -8.68
CA PRO A 281 -25.02 4.86 -8.54
C PRO A 281 -23.66 4.97 -9.22
N ALA A 282 -23.32 6.14 -9.76
CA ALA A 282 -22.09 6.38 -10.51
C ALA A 282 -20.82 5.95 -9.74
N LYS A 283 -20.73 6.28 -8.43
CA LYS A 283 -19.59 5.89 -7.60
C LYS A 283 -19.47 4.37 -7.43
N VAL A 284 -20.59 3.66 -7.32
CA VAL A 284 -20.61 2.19 -7.22
C VAL A 284 -20.16 1.56 -8.53
N ALA A 285 -20.67 2.04 -9.66
CA ALA A 285 -20.25 1.58 -10.98
C ALA A 285 -18.75 1.83 -11.23
N LEU A 286 -18.23 3.01 -10.84
CA LEU A 286 -16.80 3.30 -10.89
C LEU A 286 -15.96 2.38 -10.01
N THR A 287 -16.39 2.08 -8.79
CA THR A 287 -15.69 1.13 -7.90
C THR A 287 -15.66 -0.27 -8.52
N ALA A 288 -16.72 -0.70 -9.19
CA ALA A 288 -16.74 -1.95 -9.93
C ALA A 288 -15.75 -1.94 -11.13
N CYS A 289 -15.64 -0.82 -11.85
CA CYS A 289 -14.65 -0.62 -12.90
C CYS A 289 -13.21 -0.66 -12.36
N MET A 290 -12.95 -0.03 -11.21
CA MET A 290 -11.67 -0.12 -10.52
C MET A 290 -11.29 -1.57 -10.23
N ARG A 291 -12.24 -2.32 -9.65
CA ARG A 291 -12.04 -3.74 -9.36
C ARG A 291 -11.77 -4.55 -10.63
N LYS A 292 -12.52 -4.30 -11.71
CA LYS A 292 -12.32 -4.98 -13.00
C LYS A 292 -10.90 -4.69 -13.54
N LEU A 293 -10.46 -3.43 -13.59
CA LEU A 293 -9.10 -3.07 -14.01
C LEU A 293 -8.03 -3.74 -13.14
N LEU A 294 -8.18 -3.70 -11.82
CA LEU A 294 -7.23 -4.31 -10.89
C LEU A 294 -7.11 -5.82 -11.11
N VAL A 295 -8.24 -6.52 -11.20
CA VAL A 295 -8.28 -7.98 -11.41
C VAL A 295 -7.69 -8.34 -12.77
N THR A 296 -7.93 -7.54 -13.80
CA THR A 296 -7.35 -7.74 -15.13
C THR A 296 -5.82 -7.56 -15.09
N MET A 297 -5.29 -6.47 -14.51
CA MET A 297 -3.84 -6.27 -14.34
C MET A 297 -3.21 -7.42 -13.56
N ASN A 298 -3.86 -7.88 -12.49
CA ASN A 298 -3.39 -9.00 -11.68
C ASN A 298 -3.34 -10.30 -12.49
N ALA A 299 -4.35 -10.58 -13.31
CA ALA A 299 -4.40 -11.78 -14.17
C ALA A 299 -3.33 -11.71 -15.27
N MET A 300 -3.15 -10.55 -15.91
CA MET A 300 -2.14 -10.37 -16.96
C MET A 300 -0.73 -10.65 -16.44
N LEU A 301 -0.38 -10.11 -15.27
CA LEU A 301 0.92 -10.37 -14.65
C LEU A 301 1.07 -11.81 -14.18
N LYS A 302 0.01 -12.41 -13.63
CA LYS A 302 0.01 -13.80 -13.15
C LYS A 302 0.21 -14.82 -14.29
N HIS A 303 -0.38 -14.56 -15.44
CA HIS A 303 -0.38 -15.48 -16.58
C HIS A 303 0.51 -15.03 -17.73
N HIS A 304 1.28 -13.94 -17.55
CA HIS A 304 2.11 -13.32 -18.61
C HIS A 304 1.32 -13.12 -19.92
N SER A 305 0.05 -12.72 -19.80
CA SER A 305 -0.86 -12.57 -20.94
C SER A 305 -0.99 -11.12 -21.38
N ALA A 306 -1.02 -10.88 -22.68
CA ALA A 306 -1.26 -9.55 -23.24
C ALA A 306 -2.71 -9.08 -23.04
N TRP A 307 -2.91 -7.76 -23.02
CA TRP A 307 -4.24 -7.16 -23.01
C TRP A 307 -5.03 -7.58 -24.27
N SER A 308 -6.25 -8.05 -24.09
CA SER A 308 -7.18 -8.29 -25.18
C SER A 308 -8.46 -7.48 -24.97
N ASN A 309 -9.01 -6.92 -26.08
CA ASN A 309 -10.29 -6.22 -26.05
C ASN A 309 -11.49 -7.17 -25.96
N ARG A 310 -11.27 -8.49 -25.93
CA ARG A 310 -12.34 -9.47 -25.76
C ARG A 310 -12.84 -9.37 -24.31
N LEU A 311 -14.13 -9.16 -24.17
CA LEU A 311 -14.83 -9.41 -22.93
C LEU A 311 -14.67 -10.92 -22.66
N ASP A 312 -13.80 -11.30 -21.74
CA ASP A 312 -13.85 -12.63 -21.15
C ASP A 312 -15.14 -12.70 -20.32
N THR A 313 -16.22 -13.04 -21.04
CA THR A 313 -17.56 -13.26 -20.48
C THR A 313 -17.63 -14.58 -19.70
N GLN A 314 -16.52 -15.33 -19.62
CA GLN A 314 -16.56 -16.68 -19.05
C GLN A 314 -16.24 -16.78 -17.55
N HIS A 315 -16.08 -15.68 -16.79
CA HIS A 315 -15.85 -15.80 -15.33
C HIS A 315 -16.67 -14.79 -14.53
N SER A 316 -17.97 -14.76 -14.81
CA SER A 316 -18.97 -14.11 -13.94
C SER A 316 -19.71 -15.22 -13.19
N CYS A 317 -19.19 -15.60 -12.03
CA CYS A 317 -19.95 -16.17 -10.91
C CYS A 317 -19.14 -15.95 -9.62
#